data_60cfd363008c4dad7d1395d529acbefd
#
_entry.id   60cfd363008c4dad7d1395d529acbefd
#
_cell.length_a   1.000
_cell.length_b   1.000
_cell.length_c   1.000
_cell.angle_alpha   90.00
_cell.angle_beta   90.00
_cell.angle_gamma   90.00
#
_symmetry.space_group_name_H-M   'P 1'
#
loop_
_entity.id
_entity.type
_entity.pdbx_description
1 polymer ?
#
loop_
_entity_poly.entity_id
_entity_poly.type
_entity_poly.pdbx_seq_one_letter_code
_entity_poly.pdbx_strand_id
1 'polypeptide(L)'
;MQIQVIKMLEYPSIELEERIREEMVENPALEIDEEGAADNTCDEEDREEERPSSDDLEWAWNGDGEDYDDRDDIPSYRLYENNRSDDDTTFSREQSNGQDLDDFLLEQLHTLNLSPRERQIGEYLIGNVDSNGYIRREVDKLVDDFVASQGVMVDDDEINHVLDIIQSLEPVGVGAFDLQECLSIQLAAKRREGTYPDDVLKLATTIVDRNFDMLAKKQYDAMMQKFNVERDLLEEAMTLIKHLNPNPGANFGSGADTISQTITPDFVVENMNGNIFVTLNSDNIPELRISDDFYQMVQEYSGNVKNQTKDKKEALQFVKQKIDSARFFIESIKQRNNTLLQTMQTIVDFQELYFRTGDDRNLRPMRLKDVADKVGFDISTISRVSNSKYVQTEWGVIPLKHFFSESMTTTDGEEISSKEIKTIIKETISDESKKSPITDDTLTEILNQKGYKIARRTVAKYREQLNIPVARLRKEL
;
A
#
# COMPACT_ATOMS: atom_id res chain seq x y z
N MET A 1 -20.64 22.40 -10.67
CA MET A 1 -19.56 22.15 -11.62
C MET A 1 -18.19 22.07 -10.95
N GLN A 2 -17.58 23.13 -10.42
CA GLN A 2 -16.23 23.07 -9.82
C GLN A 2 -16.09 22.04 -8.68
N ILE A 3 -17.11 21.86 -7.85
CA ILE A 3 -17.07 20.89 -6.73
C ILE A 3 -16.95 19.43 -7.19
N GLN A 4 -17.56 19.07 -8.32
CA GLN A 4 -17.47 17.72 -8.88
C GLN A 4 -16.08 17.43 -9.45
N VAL A 5 -15.51 18.39 -10.20
CA VAL A 5 -14.13 18.28 -10.72
C VAL A 5 -13.11 18.13 -9.58
N ILE A 6 -13.29 18.92 -8.50
CA ILE A 6 -12.42 18.84 -7.32
C ILE A 6 -12.53 17.46 -6.66
N LYS A 7 -13.72 16.89 -6.52
CA LYS A 7 -13.89 15.53 -5.99
C LYS A 7 -13.22 14.47 -6.86
N MET A 8 -13.30 14.62 -8.19
CA MET A 8 -12.65 13.68 -9.11
C MET A 8 -11.11 13.70 -9.01
N LEU A 9 -10.50 14.81 -8.56
CA LEU A 9 -9.06 14.89 -8.34
C LEU A 9 -8.60 14.04 -7.12
N GLU A 10 -9.49 13.85 -6.14
CA GLU A 10 -9.18 13.07 -4.93
C GLU A 10 -9.22 11.56 -5.17
N TYR A 11 -10.05 11.11 -6.11
CA TYR A 11 -10.23 9.68 -6.35
C TYR A 11 -8.94 9.02 -6.86
N PRO A 12 -8.49 7.91 -6.23
CA PRO A 12 -7.49 7.03 -6.82
C PRO A 12 -8.03 6.39 -8.11
N SER A 13 -7.16 5.81 -8.93
CA SER A 13 -7.53 5.21 -10.22
C SER A 13 -8.63 4.15 -10.11
N ILE A 14 -8.60 3.33 -9.05
CA ILE A 14 -9.60 2.27 -8.81
C ILE A 14 -11.00 2.85 -8.50
N GLU A 15 -11.09 3.83 -7.61
CA GLU A 15 -12.37 4.47 -7.28
C GLU A 15 -12.93 5.27 -8.47
N LEU A 16 -12.05 5.81 -9.32
CA LEU A 16 -12.48 6.50 -10.54
C LEU A 16 -13.10 5.51 -11.53
N GLU A 17 -12.53 4.32 -11.68
CA GLU A 17 -13.08 3.25 -12.52
C GLU A 17 -14.48 2.83 -12.05
N GLU A 18 -14.65 2.64 -10.74
CA GLU A 18 -15.96 2.35 -10.14
C GLU A 18 -16.97 3.48 -10.44
N ARG A 19 -16.54 4.74 -10.28
CA ARG A 19 -17.39 5.90 -10.56
C ARG A 19 -17.77 6.02 -12.03
N ILE A 20 -16.87 5.67 -12.95
CA ILE A 20 -17.16 5.61 -14.39
C ILE A 20 -18.24 4.55 -14.67
N ARG A 21 -18.11 3.36 -14.09
CA ARG A 21 -19.10 2.28 -14.23
C ARG A 21 -20.47 2.69 -13.68
N GLU A 22 -20.52 3.35 -12.52
CA GLU A 22 -21.75 3.87 -11.95
C GLU A 22 -22.42 4.89 -12.89
N GLU A 23 -21.64 5.86 -13.41
CA GLU A 23 -22.18 6.89 -14.31
C GLU A 23 -22.65 6.30 -15.64
N MET A 24 -22.00 5.25 -16.16
CA MET A 24 -22.46 4.54 -17.36
C MET A 24 -23.81 3.83 -17.12
N VAL A 25 -24.05 3.31 -15.92
CA VAL A 25 -25.35 2.72 -15.57
C VAL A 25 -26.43 3.80 -15.43
N GLU A 26 -26.09 4.97 -14.85
CA GLU A 26 -27.01 6.07 -14.66
C GLU A 26 -27.31 6.84 -15.96
N ASN A 27 -26.33 6.91 -16.87
CA ASN A 27 -26.41 7.69 -18.10
C ASN A 27 -26.18 6.85 -19.35
N PRO A 28 -27.23 6.35 -19.98
CA PRO A 28 -27.16 5.51 -21.19
C PRO A 28 -26.59 6.23 -22.43
N ALA A 29 -26.33 7.55 -22.37
CA ALA A 29 -25.67 8.29 -23.43
C ALA A 29 -24.13 8.15 -23.42
N LEU A 30 -23.54 7.49 -22.41
CA LEU A 30 -22.11 7.22 -22.32
C LEU A 30 -21.82 5.82 -22.87
N GLU A 31 -20.81 5.70 -23.72
CA GLU A 31 -20.28 4.45 -24.26
C GLU A 31 -18.76 4.41 -24.10
N ILE A 32 -18.21 3.20 -24.06
CA ILE A 32 -16.77 2.97 -24.09
C ILE A 32 -16.33 2.98 -25.55
N ASP A 33 -15.25 3.69 -25.85
CA ASP A 33 -14.64 3.67 -27.17
C ASP A 33 -13.72 2.44 -27.28
N GLU A 34 -14.22 1.36 -27.88
CA GLU A 34 -13.45 0.13 -28.07
C GLU A 34 -12.44 0.23 -29.24
N GLU A 35 -12.57 1.23 -30.11
CA GLU A 35 -11.69 1.40 -31.28
C GLU A 35 -10.34 2.05 -30.92
N GLY A 36 -10.25 2.80 -29.81
CA GLY A 36 -9.01 3.43 -29.33
C GLY A 36 -7.99 2.48 -28.70
N ALA A 37 -8.41 1.27 -28.32
CA ALA A 37 -7.52 0.33 -27.61
C ALA A 37 -6.55 -0.45 -28.54
N ALA A 38 -6.69 -0.36 -29.85
CA ALA A 38 -5.91 -1.15 -30.83
C ALA A 38 -4.77 -0.39 -31.53
N ASP A 39 -4.61 0.92 -31.33
CA ASP A 39 -3.71 1.72 -32.19
C ASP A 39 -2.76 2.68 -31.42
N ASN A 40 -2.23 2.25 -30.29
CA ASN A 40 -1.18 2.99 -29.58
C ASN A 40 0.23 2.50 -29.91
N THR A 41 0.48 2.16 -31.20
CA THR A 41 1.84 2.03 -31.72
C THR A 41 1.93 2.78 -33.04
N CYS A 42 2.66 3.89 -33.00
CA CYS A 42 3.17 4.68 -34.14
C CYS A 42 2.35 5.91 -34.57
N ASP A 43 3.07 7.05 -34.47
CA ASP A 43 2.94 8.29 -35.25
C ASP A 43 1.89 9.33 -34.82
N GLU A 44 2.30 10.12 -33.82
CA GLU A 44 1.69 11.44 -33.47
C GLU A 44 2.20 12.62 -34.31
N GLU A 45 2.64 12.44 -35.54
CA GLU A 45 3.16 13.56 -36.34
C GLU A 45 2.48 13.75 -37.72
N ASP A 46 1.24 13.43 -37.94
CA ASP A 46 0.61 13.84 -39.22
C ASP A 46 -0.93 13.76 -39.32
N ARG A 47 -1.68 14.14 -38.28
CA ARG A 47 -3.16 14.25 -38.41
C ARG A 47 -3.78 15.52 -37.82
N GLU A 48 -3.19 16.67 -38.14
CA GLU A 48 -3.88 17.97 -38.00
C GLU A 48 -4.35 18.55 -39.33
N GLU A 49 -4.87 17.78 -40.24
CA GLU A 49 -5.61 18.33 -41.38
C GLU A 49 -6.72 17.39 -41.83
N GLU A 50 -7.93 17.92 -41.82
CA GLU A 50 -9.21 17.43 -42.40
C GLU A 50 -10.27 16.91 -41.41
N ARG A 51 -10.79 17.88 -40.62
CA ARG A 51 -12.22 17.83 -40.25
C ARG A 51 -13.00 18.68 -41.25
N PRO A 52 -13.92 18.10 -42.05
CA PRO A 52 -14.74 18.89 -42.95
C PRO A 52 -15.62 19.86 -42.18
N SER A 53 -15.55 21.11 -42.57
CA SER A 53 -16.42 22.16 -42.08
C SER A 53 -17.86 21.86 -42.46
N SER A 54 -18.80 22.39 -41.67
CA SER A 54 -20.26 22.21 -41.82
C SER A 54 -20.85 22.59 -43.18
N ASP A 55 -20.06 23.03 -44.14
CA ASP A 55 -20.50 23.48 -45.44
C ASP A 55 -20.30 22.45 -46.58
N ASP A 56 -19.62 21.31 -46.31
CA ASP A 56 -19.32 20.31 -47.34
C ASP A 56 -20.32 19.15 -47.44
N LEU A 57 -21.43 19.20 -46.72
CA LEU A 57 -22.43 18.13 -46.69
C LEU A 57 -23.61 18.27 -47.68
N GLU A 58 -23.60 19.27 -48.55
CA GLU A 58 -24.75 19.53 -49.46
C GLU A 58 -24.71 18.85 -50.84
N TRP A 59 -23.64 18.17 -51.24
CA TRP A 59 -23.56 17.62 -52.61
C TRP A 59 -23.50 16.09 -52.75
N ALA A 60 -23.59 15.31 -51.66
CA ALA A 60 -23.50 13.84 -51.71
C ALA A 60 -24.85 13.10 -51.81
N TRP A 61 -25.93 13.79 -52.17
CA TRP A 61 -27.24 13.15 -52.37
C TRP A 61 -27.67 13.24 -53.82
N ASN A 62 -27.11 12.37 -54.69
CA ASN A 62 -27.75 11.90 -55.94
C ASN A 62 -26.89 10.79 -56.55
N GLY A 63 -27.41 9.60 -56.59
CA GLY A 63 -26.77 8.47 -57.29
C GLY A 63 -27.47 7.16 -57.06
N ASP A 64 -28.55 7.02 -57.81
CA ASP A 64 -29.32 5.79 -58.09
C ASP A 64 -28.42 4.65 -58.59
N GLY A 65 -28.66 3.41 -58.14
CA GLY A 65 -27.98 2.27 -58.73
C GLY A 65 -28.18 0.97 -57.94
N GLU A 66 -29.17 0.20 -58.35
CA GLU A 66 -29.43 -1.18 -57.93
C GLU A 66 -28.20 -2.08 -58.18
N ASP A 67 -27.79 -2.90 -57.23
CA ASP A 67 -27.37 -4.25 -57.59
C ASP A 67 -27.50 -5.23 -56.40
N TYR A 68 -28.12 -6.38 -56.69
CA TYR A 68 -28.35 -7.51 -55.79
C TYR A 68 -27.07 -8.33 -55.75
N ASP A 69 -26.52 -8.59 -54.57
CA ASP A 69 -25.68 -9.74 -54.41
C ASP A 69 -25.96 -10.45 -53.06
N ASP A 70 -26.45 -11.66 -53.26
CA ASP A 70 -26.88 -12.65 -52.29
C ASP A 70 -25.61 -13.28 -51.66
N ARG A 71 -25.32 -12.91 -50.40
CA ARG A 71 -24.31 -13.63 -49.62
C ARG A 71 -24.85 -13.95 -48.23
N ASP A 72 -24.99 -15.26 -48.01
CA ASP A 72 -25.32 -15.94 -46.77
C ASP A 72 -24.64 -15.29 -45.55
N ASP A 73 -25.40 -14.45 -44.86
CA ASP A 73 -25.03 -13.97 -43.54
C ASP A 73 -25.18 -15.09 -42.53
N ILE A 74 -24.04 -15.75 -42.20
CA ILE A 74 -23.94 -16.63 -41.00
C ILE A 74 -23.97 -15.71 -39.78
N PRO A 75 -25.02 -15.83 -38.94
CA PRO A 75 -25.12 -15.00 -37.72
C PRO A 75 -23.88 -15.11 -36.88
N SER A 76 -23.28 -13.99 -36.51
CA SER A 76 -21.99 -13.90 -35.76
C SER A 76 -21.98 -14.63 -34.42
N TYR A 77 -23.14 -14.99 -33.85
CA TYR A 77 -23.20 -15.80 -32.61
C TYR A 77 -22.70 -17.24 -32.79
N ARG A 78 -22.66 -17.78 -34.03
CA ARG A 78 -22.10 -19.12 -34.32
C ARG A 78 -20.58 -19.13 -34.46
N LEU A 79 -19.94 -17.99 -34.60
CA LEU A 79 -18.46 -17.86 -34.60
C LEU A 79 -17.87 -17.90 -33.20
N TYR A 80 -18.69 -17.72 -32.18
CA TYR A 80 -18.27 -17.83 -30.76
C TYR A 80 -18.64 -19.17 -30.11
N GLU A 81 -19.03 -20.19 -30.88
CA GLU A 81 -19.11 -21.52 -30.33
C GLU A 81 -17.71 -22.02 -29.98
N ASN A 82 -17.49 -22.06 -28.70
CA ASN A 82 -16.40 -22.64 -27.93
C ASN A 82 -15.66 -23.75 -28.70
N ASN A 83 -14.56 -23.40 -29.31
CA ASN A 83 -13.51 -24.34 -29.66
C ASN A 83 -12.63 -24.53 -28.39
N ARG A 84 -13.25 -24.84 -27.26
CA ARG A 84 -12.57 -25.38 -26.10
C ARG A 84 -12.43 -26.87 -26.35
N SER A 85 -11.22 -27.29 -26.73
CA SER A 85 -10.86 -28.69 -26.65
C SER A 85 -10.92 -29.11 -25.18
N ASP A 86 -11.38 -30.32 -24.91
CA ASP A 86 -11.39 -30.94 -23.56
C ASP A 86 -9.96 -31.02 -22.93
N ASP A 87 -8.92 -30.63 -23.67
CA ASP A 87 -7.52 -30.53 -23.23
C ASP A 87 -7.14 -29.15 -22.64
N ASP A 88 -8.00 -28.13 -22.75
CA ASP A 88 -7.88 -26.92 -21.94
C ASP A 88 -8.35 -27.21 -20.50
N THR A 89 -7.63 -28.11 -19.85
CA THR A 89 -7.56 -28.08 -18.40
C THR A 89 -7.07 -26.69 -18.05
N THR A 90 -8.00 -25.81 -17.69
CA THR A 90 -7.67 -24.62 -16.90
C THR A 90 -6.78 -25.16 -15.80
N PHE A 91 -5.48 -24.89 -15.90
CA PHE A 91 -4.59 -24.97 -14.78
C PHE A 91 -5.14 -23.91 -13.81
N SER A 92 -6.13 -24.33 -13.04
CA SER A 92 -6.40 -23.76 -11.75
C SER A 92 -5.07 -23.90 -11.04
N ARG A 93 -4.27 -22.83 -11.06
CA ARG A 93 -3.09 -22.70 -10.23
C ARG A 93 -3.69 -22.87 -8.84
N GLU A 94 -3.59 -24.09 -8.29
CA GLU A 94 -3.81 -24.31 -6.88
C GLU A 94 -2.88 -23.30 -6.21
N GLN A 95 -3.47 -22.20 -5.78
CA GLN A 95 -2.80 -21.34 -4.79
C GLN A 95 -2.53 -22.32 -3.66
N SER A 96 -1.28 -22.69 -3.48
CA SER A 96 -0.85 -23.34 -2.26
C SER A 96 -1.21 -22.35 -1.16
N ASN A 97 -2.36 -22.52 -0.56
CA ASN A 97 -2.68 -21.86 0.69
C ASN A 97 -1.55 -22.28 1.62
N GLY A 98 -0.68 -21.34 1.98
CA GLY A 98 0.29 -21.58 3.04
C GLY A 98 -0.54 -22.15 4.20
N GLN A 99 -0.07 -23.21 4.85
CA GLN A 99 -0.75 -23.74 6.02
C GLN A 99 -0.92 -22.61 7.03
N ASP A 100 -2.16 -22.31 7.40
CA ASP A 100 -2.43 -21.37 8.47
C ASP A 100 -1.90 -21.95 9.79
N LEU A 101 -1.47 -21.05 10.69
CA LEU A 101 -0.96 -21.45 12.01
C LEU A 101 -1.99 -22.31 12.74
N ASP A 102 -3.26 -21.94 12.68
CA ASP A 102 -4.36 -22.63 13.34
C ASP A 102 -4.53 -24.05 12.82
N ASP A 103 -4.50 -24.25 11.51
CA ASP A 103 -4.61 -25.57 10.89
C ASP A 103 -3.43 -26.48 11.28
N PHE A 104 -2.20 -25.91 11.32
CA PHE A 104 -1.02 -26.63 11.70
C PHE A 104 -1.05 -27.06 13.17
N LEU A 105 -1.52 -26.19 14.08
CA LEU A 105 -1.67 -26.50 15.50
C LEU A 105 -2.79 -27.54 15.74
N LEU A 106 -3.91 -27.43 15.01
CA LEU A 106 -5.01 -28.40 15.08
C LEU A 106 -4.59 -29.80 14.63
N GLU A 107 -3.79 -29.90 13.56
CA GLU A 107 -3.24 -31.17 13.09
C GLU A 107 -2.35 -31.84 14.16
N GLN A 108 -1.47 -31.05 14.80
CA GLN A 108 -0.66 -31.54 15.90
C GLN A 108 -1.52 -31.97 17.11
N LEU A 109 -2.50 -31.15 17.49
CA LEU A 109 -3.39 -31.44 18.61
C LEU A 109 -4.14 -32.77 18.40
N HIS A 110 -4.61 -33.03 17.17
CA HIS A 110 -5.32 -34.25 16.81
C HIS A 110 -4.41 -35.49 16.81
N THR A 111 -3.09 -35.31 16.66
CA THR A 111 -2.13 -36.40 16.75
C THR A 111 -1.89 -36.85 18.21
N LEU A 112 -2.17 -35.99 19.18
CA LEU A 112 -2.03 -36.31 20.60
C LEU A 112 -3.22 -37.14 21.12
N ASN A 113 -2.93 -38.04 22.05
CA ASN A 113 -3.96 -38.84 22.74
C ASN A 113 -4.62 -38.05 23.87
N LEU A 114 -5.56 -37.18 23.52
CA LEU A 114 -6.29 -36.32 24.45
C LEU A 114 -7.71 -36.86 24.67
N SER A 115 -8.30 -36.56 25.84
CA SER A 115 -9.71 -36.81 26.08
C SER A 115 -10.58 -35.94 25.14
N PRO A 116 -11.80 -36.34 24.82
CA PRO A 116 -12.68 -35.53 23.97
C PRO A 116 -12.92 -34.11 24.51
N ARG A 117 -12.91 -33.95 25.83
CA ARG A 117 -13.09 -32.66 26.51
C ARG A 117 -11.85 -31.77 26.36
N GLU A 118 -10.66 -32.31 26.58
CA GLU A 118 -9.40 -31.59 26.38
C GLU A 118 -9.22 -31.18 24.94
N ARG A 119 -9.66 -32.00 23.98
CA ARG A 119 -9.62 -31.67 22.57
C ARG A 119 -10.50 -30.47 22.25
N GLN A 120 -11.75 -30.43 22.76
CA GLN A 120 -12.65 -29.28 22.57
C GLN A 120 -12.08 -27.98 23.16
N ILE A 121 -11.47 -28.06 24.35
CA ILE A 121 -10.79 -26.91 24.96
C ILE A 121 -9.59 -26.49 24.10
N GLY A 122 -8.81 -27.44 23.60
CA GLY A 122 -7.64 -27.16 22.74
C GLY A 122 -8.02 -26.49 21.42
N GLU A 123 -9.06 -27.00 20.73
CA GLU A 123 -9.57 -26.37 19.51
C GLU A 123 -10.05 -24.93 19.74
N TYR A 124 -10.71 -24.70 20.88
CA TYR A 124 -11.15 -23.36 21.27
C TYR A 124 -9.97 -22.42 21.57
N LEU A 125 -8.96 -22.90 22.30
CA LEU A 125 -7.76 -22.11 22.62
C LEU A 125 -6.96 -21.76 21.37
N ILE A 126 -6.77 -22.70 20.44
CA ILE A 126 -6.09 -22.47 19.16
C ILE A 126 -6.80 -21.38 18.37
N GLY A 127 -8.13 -21.39 18.28
CA GLY A 127 -8.90 -20.32 17.62
C GLY A 127 -8.82 -18.95 18.31
N ASN A 128 -8.23 -18.85 19.50
CA ASN A 128 -7.96 -17.57 20.19
C ASN A 128 -6.48 -17.15 20.12
N VAL A 129 -5.63 -17.86 19.35
CA VAL A 129 -4.25 -17.50 19.11
C VAL A 129 -4.19 -16.41 18.03
N ASP A 130 -3.41 -15.37 18.26
CA ASP A 130 -3.17 -14.34 17.24
C ASP A 130 -2.25 -14.86 16.13
N SER A 131 -2.22 -14.19 14.99
CA SER A 131 -1.28 -14.45 13.88
C SER A 131 0.19 -14.44 14.28
N ASN A 132 0.54 -13.79 15.40
CA ASN A 132 1.88 -13.80 15.98
C ASN A 132 2.16 -15.00 16.89
N GLY A 133 1.15 -15.81 17.22
CA GLY A 133 1.25 -16.96 18.09
C GLY A 133 0.95 -16.68 19.56
N TYR A 134 0.35 -15.55 19.91
CA TYR A 134 0.04 -15.15 21.30
C TYR A 134 -1.43 -15.29 21.63
N ILE A 135 -1.74 -15.60 22.90
CA ILE A 135 -3.09 -15.51 23.47
C ILE A 135 -3.14 -14.25 24.33
N ARG A 136 -3.89 -13.22 23.88
CA ARG A 136 -3.93 -11.93 24.59
C ARG A 136 -5.02 -11.83 25.65
N ARG A 137 -5.84 -12.86 25.79
CA ARG A 137 -6.95 -12.90 26.76
C ARG A 137 -6.51 -13.56 28.06
N GLU A 138 -6.98 -13.03 29.18
CA GLU A 138 -6.78 -13.61 30.51
C GLU A 138 -7.54 -14.94 30.63
N VAL A 139 -7.01 -15.88 31.41
CA VAL A 139 -7.58 -17.24 31.56
C VAL A 139 -9.03 -17.20 32.05
N ASP A 140 -9.34 -16.35 33.02
CA ASP A 140 -10.70 -16.19 33.57
C ASP A 140 -11.72 -15.82 32.48
N LYS A 141 -11.32 -14.93 31.54
CA LYS A 141 -12.18 -14.56 30.40
C LYS A 141 -12.32 -15.67 29.38
N LEU A 142 -11.27 -16.47 29.16
CA LEU A 142 -11.32 -17.63 28.28
C LEU A 142 -12.25 -18.72 28.83
N VAL A 143 -12.28 -18.90 30.16
CA VAL A 143 -13.24 -19.80 30.84
C VAL A 143 -14.68 -19.33 30.62
N ASP A 144 -14.95 -18.04 30.92
CA ASP A 144 -16.29 -17.45 30.76
C ASP A 144 -16.79 -17.55 29.31
N ASP A 145 -15.95 -17.21 28.35
CA ASP A 145 -16.26 -17.26 26.91
C ASP A 145 -16.47 -18.70 26.43
N PHE A 146 -15.68 -19.67 26.94
CA PHE A 146 -15.86 -21.09 26.62
C PHE A 146 -17.17 -21.62 27.15
N VAL A 147 -17.51 -21.33 28.42
CA VAL A 147 -18.78 -21.71 29.04
C VAL A 147 -19.97 -21.10 28.27
N ALA A 148 -19.84 -19.85 27.84
CA ALA A 148 -20.89 -19.17 27.06
C ALA A 148 -21.08 -19.77 25.65
N SER A 149 -19.99 -20.19 25.00
CA SER A 149 -20.03 -20.72 23.63
C SER A 149 -20.40 -22.21 23.56
N GLN A 150 -19.88 -23.02 24.45
CA GLN A 150 -20.05 -24.49 24.43
C GLN A 150 -21.07 -25.01 25.45
N GLY A 151 -21.46 -24.20 26.43
CA GLY A 151 -22.40 -24.59 27.49
C GLY A 151 -21.84 -25.63 28.46
N VAL A 152 -20.54 -25.87 28.47
CA VAL A 152 -19.82 -26.81 29.33
C VAL A 152 -19.07 -26.09 30.40
N MET A 153 -19.30 -26.40 31.66
CA MET A 153 -18.51 -25.83 32.77
C MET A 153 -17.09 -26.39 32.74
N VAL A 154 -16.11 -25.52 32.78
CA VAL A 154 -14.67 -25.84 32.79
C VAL A 154 -14.00 -25.07 33.93
N ASP A 155 -13.08 -25.71 34.63
CA ASP A 155 -12.27 -25.08 35.68
C ASP A 155 -11.01 -24.45 35.08
N ASP A 156 -10.48 -23.41 35.73
CA ASP A 156 -9.23 -22.72 35.34
C ASP A 156 -8.05 -23.71 35.23
N ASP A 157 -7.99 -24.72 36.14
CA ASP A 157 -6.94 -25.75 36.13
C ASP A 157 -7.00 -26.60 34.83
N GLU A 158 -8.19 -26.89 34.29
CA GLU A 158 -8.34 -27.68 33.09
C GLU A 158 -7.86 -26.87 31.86
N ILE A 159 -8.18 -25.57 31.79
CA ILE A 159 -7.69 -24.69 30.72
C ILE A 159 -6.18 -24.53 30.79
N ASN A 160 -5.61 -24.29 31.96
CA ASN A 160 -4.17 -24.19 32.16
C ASN A 160 -3.44 -25.48 31.75
N HIS A 161 -4.01 -26.65 32.07
CA HIS A 161 -3.43 -27.93 31.65
C HIS A 161 -3.39 -28.08 30.13
N VAL A 162 -4.48 -27.72 29.44
CA VAL A 162 -4.54 -27.80 27.97
C VAL A 162 -3.63 -26.72 27.35
N LEU A 163 -3.50 -25.55 27.98
CA LEU A 163 -2.59 -24.51 27.55
C LEU A 163 -1.12 -24.97 27.62
N ASP A 164 -0.72 -25.66 28.69
CA ASP A 164 0.62 -26.26 28.81
C ASP A 164 0.88 -27.25 27.65
N ILE A 165 -0.14 -28.00 27.24
CA ILE A 165 -0.04 -28.91 26.10
C ILE A 165 0.17 -28.13 24.80
N ILE A 166 -0.61 -27.06 24.55
CA ILE A 166 -0.47 -26.22 23.37
C ILE A 166 0.92 -25.55 23.34
N GLN A 167 1.40 -25.06 24.46
CA GLN A 167 2.75 -24.47 24.58
C GLN A 167 3.89 -25.45 24.29
N SER A 168 3.60 -26.75 24.34
CA SER A 168 4.56 -27.80 23.97
C SER A 168 4.58 -28.17 22.49
N LEU A 169 3.61 -27.65 21.68
CA LEU A 169 3.52 -27.86 20.24
C LEU A 169 4.58 -27.06 19.48
N GLU A 170 4.77 -27.37 18.21
CA GLU A 170 5.55 -26.59 17.27
C GLU A 170 4.67 -25.56 16.56
N PRO A 171 5.12 -24.31 16.39
CA PRO A 171 6.41 -23.75 16.78
C PRO A 171 6.48 -23.41 18.27
N VAL A 172 7.65 -23.68 18.86
CA VAL A 172 7.89 -23.49 20.30
C VAL A 172 7.65 -22.04 20.72
N GLY A 173 6.83 -21.84 21.77
CA GLY A 173 6.47 -20.52 22.29
C GLY A 173 5.09 -20.01 21.83
N VAL A 174 4.34 -20.80 21.06
CA VAL A 174 2.92 -20.53 20.74
C VAL A 174 2.07 -20.70 22.01
N GLY A 175 0.99 -19.92 22.10
CA GLY A 175 0.08 -19.94 23.24
C GLY A 175 0.59 -19.19 24.48
N ALA A 176 1.67 -18.42 24.37
CA ALA A 176 2.13 -17.55 25.43
C ALA A 176 1.25 -16.27 25.53
N PHE A 177 1.09 -15.74 26.76
CA PHE A 177 0.36 -14.49 26.98
C PHE A 177 1.21 -13.27 26.66
N ASP A 178 2.50 -13.32 27.03
CA ASP A 178 3.45 -12.23 26.88
C ASP A 178 4.76 -12.70 26.24
N LEU A 179 5.53 -11.73 25.70
CA LEU A 179 6.85 -11.98 25.14
C LEU A 179 7.80 -12.65 26.17
N GLN A 180 7.71 -12.27 27.42
CA GLN A 180 8.54 -12.82 28.49
C GLN A 180 8.29 -14.33 28.65
N GLU A 181 7.04 -14.74 28.70
CA GLU A 181 6.62 -16.15 28.78
C GLU A 181 7.04 -16.92 27.52
N CYS A 182 6.83 -16.36 26.33
CA CYS A 182 7.25 -16.97 25.07
C CYS A 182 8.75 -17.29 25.05
N LEU A 183 9.58 -16.34 25.46
CA LEU A 183 11.03 -16.54 25.54
C LEU A 183 11.40 -17.56 26.60
N SER A 184 10.71 -17.60 27.76
CA SER A 184 10.92 -18.58 28.82
C SER A 184 10.61 -20.00 28.33
N ILE A 185 9.52 -20.21 27.63
CA ILE A 185 9.14 -21.50 27.01
C ILE A 185 10.20 -21.96 26.01
N GLN A 186 10.67 -21.06 25.13
CA GLN A 186 11.73 -21.38 24.18
C GLN A 186 13.05 -21.71 24.83
N LEU A 187 13.45 -21.01 25.92
CA LEU A 187 14.64 -21.33 26.68
C LEU A 187 14.54 -22.69 27.37
N ALA A 188 13.34 -23.02 27.87
CA ALA A 188 13.10 -24.35 28.47
C ALA A 188 13.22 -25.47 27.42
N ALA A 189 12.74 -25.22 26.17
CA ALA A 189 12.90 -26.16 25.06
C ALA A 189 14.38 -26.31 24.66
N LYS A 190 15.11 -25.21 24.53
CA LYS A 190 16.56 -25.23 24.22
C LYS A 190 17.37 -25.94 25.28
N ARG A 191 16.94 -25.86 26.54
CA ARG A 191 17.56 -26.62 27.64
C ARG A 191 17.37 -28.13 27.52
N ARG A 192 16.20 -28.57 27.02
CA ARG A 192 15.90 -29.98 26.72
C ARG A 192 16.73 -30.50 25.55
N GLU A 193 16.98 -29.68 24.56
CA GLU A 193 17.81 -29.99 23.39
C GLU A 193 19.31 -30.12 23.74
N GLY A 194 19.77 -29.50 24.84
CA GLY A 194 21.17 -29.57 25.28
C GLY A 194 22.17 -28.87 24.35
N THR A 195 21.75 -27.93 23.54
CA THR A 195 22.55 -27.27 22.50
C THR A 195 23.55 -26.25 23.09
N TYR A 196 23.27 -25.70 24.27
CA TYR A 196 24.04 -24.65 24.92
C TYR A 196 24.52 -25.04 26.31
N PRO A 197 25.63 -24.43 26.83
CA PRO A 197 26.10 -24.65 28.18
C PRO A 197 25.04 -24.32 29.23
N ASP A 198 24.92 -25.16 30.25
CA ASP A 198 23.94 -25.00 31.32
C ASP A 198 24.02 -23.63 32.04
N ASP A 199 25.22 -23.09 32.18
CA ASP A 199 25.43 -21.80 32.85
C ASP A 199 24.91 -20.62 32.07
N VAL A 200 25.06 -20.66 30.73
CA VAL A 200 24.51 -19.68 29.82
C VAL A 200 22.97 -19.72 29.82
N LEU A 201 22.39 -20.93 29.76
CA LEU A 201 20.95 -21.14 29.83
C LEU A 201 20.33 -20.67 31.13
N LYS A 202 20.95 -20.98 32.27
CA LYS A 202 20.51 -20.51 33.62
C LYS A 202 20.52 -18.98 33.68
N LEU A 203 21.60 -18.37 33.19
CA LEU A 203 21.73 -16.91 33.14
C LEU A 203 20.65 -16.30 32.26
N ALA A 204 20.47 -16.80 31.03
CA ALA A 204 19.45 -16.32 30.09
C ALA A 204 18.04 -16.44 30.69
N THR A 205 17.69 -17.58 31.31
CA THR A 205 16.41 -17.78 31.99
C THR A 205 16.21 -16.78 33.12
N THR A 206 17.25 -16.58 33.98
CA THR A 206 17.17 -15.62 35.09
C THR A 206 17.01 -14.16 34.60
N ILE A 207 17.62 -13.80 33.48
CA ILE A 207 17.47 -12.49 32.87
C ILE A 207 16.04 -12.31 32.37
N VAL A 208 15.49 -13.28 31.61
CA VAL A 208 14.16 -13.22 31.08
C VAL A 208 13.09 -13.21 32.15
N ASP A 209 13.16 -14.14 33.14
CA ASP A 209 12.09 -14.30 34.14
C ASP A 209 12.06 -13.18 35.18
N ARG A 210 13.21 -12.69 35.61
CA ARG A 210 13.27 -11.78 36.77
C ARG A 210 13.75 -10.37 36.43
N ASN A 211 14.42 -10.17 35.31
CA ASN A 211 15.08 -8.90 34.99
C ASN A 211 14.85 -8.43 33.58
N PHE A 212 13.68 -8.75 33.02
CA PHE A 212 13.29 -8.38 31.65
C PHE A 212 13.37 -6.86 31.42
N ASP A 213 13.03 -6.04 32.41
CA ASP A 213 13.14 -4.58 32.33
C ASP A 213 14.58 -4.08 32.10
N MET A 214 15.58 -4.78 32.73
CA MET A 214 16.98 -4.41 32.53
C MET A 214 17.48 -4.82 31.15
N LEU A 215 16.94 -5.92 30.61
CA LEU A 215 17.18 -6.38 29.26
C LEU A 215 16.58 -5.35 28.25
N ALA A 216 15.32 -4.97 28.41
CA ALA A 216 14.65 -4.00 27.55
C ALA A 216 15.34 -2.63 27.55
N LYS A 217 15.89 -2.22 28.69
CA LYS A 217 16.66 -0.96 28.84
C LYS A 217 18.13 -1.10 28.48
N LYS A 218 18.62 -2.28 28.05
CA LYS A 218 20.02 -2.58 27.70
C LYS A 218 21.02 -2.12 28.76
N GLN A 219 20.73 -2.42 30.05
CA GLN A 219 21.58 -2.03 31.20
C GLN A 219 22.63 -3.09 31.48
N TYR A 220 23.55 -3.36 30.55
CA TYR A 220 24.51 -4.43 30.62
C TYR A 220 25.46 -4.33 31.84
N ASP A 221 25.96 -3.12 32.14
CA ASP A 221 26.86 -2.88 33.24
C ASP A 221 26.20 -3.21 34.62
N ALA A 222 24.92 -2.87 34.76
CA ALA A 222 24.13 -3.18 35.94
C ALA A 222 23.81 -4.69 36.05
N MET A 223 23.61 -5.38 34.93
CA MET A 223 23.43 -6.84 34.90
C MET A 223 24.70 -7.56 35.31
N MET A 224 25.86 -7.17 34.79
CA MET A 224 27.17 -7.78 35.21
C MET A 224 27.38 -7.66 36.70
N GLN A 225 27.11 -6.49 37.28
CA GLN A 225 27.22 -6.29 38.73
C GLN A 225 26.20 -7.11 39.54
N LYS A 226 24.96 -7.18 39.08
CA LYS A 226 23.88 -7.88 39.80
C LYS A 226 24.04 -9.39 39.80
N PHE A 227 24.49 -9.96 38.68
CA PHE A 227 24.67 -11.40 38.52
C PHE A 227 26.10 -11.85 38.86
N ASN A 228 27.03 -10.91 39.06
CA ASN A 228 28.46 -11.17 39.28
C ASN A 228 29.05 -12.09 38.19
N VAL A 229 28.76 -11.79 36.93
CA VAL A 229 29.11 -12.61 35.76
C VAL A 229 30.11 -11.84 34.89
N GLU A 230 31.04 -12.58 34.27
CA GLU A 230 31.99 -12.04 33.32
C GLU A 230 31.25 -11.57 32.05
N ARG A 231 31.86 -10.62 31.35
CA ARG A 231 31.29 -10.01 30.15
C ARG A 231 31.01 -11.03 29.04
N ASP A 232 31.92 -11.97 28.84
CA ASP A 232 31.85 -12.97 27.79
C ASP A 232 30.63 -13.90 27.98
N LEU A 233 30.36 -14.32 29.20
CA LEU A 233 29.18 -15.13 29.54
C LEU A 233 27.86 -14.35 29.35
N LEU A 234 27.87 -13.06 29.67
CA LEU A 234 26.69 -12.21 29.42
C LEU A 234 26.45 -12.02 27.91
N GLU A 235 27.52 -11.86 27.11
CA GLU A 235 27.44 -11.73 25.67
C GLU A 235 26.88 -12.99 25.01
N GLU A 236 27.32 -14.18 25.44
CA GLU A 236 26.77 -15.45 24.97
C GLU A 236 25.28 -15.60 25.34
N ALA A 237 24.89 -15.27 26.58
CA ALA A 237 23.48 -15.32 26.99
C ALA A 237 22.61 -14.33 26.19
N MET A 238 23.13 -13.15 25.96
CA MET A 238 22.43 -12.16 25.14
C MET A 238 22.29 -12.56 23.65
N THR A 239 23.31 -13.19 23.10
CA THR A 239 23.30 -13.76 21.77
C THR A 239 22.25 -14.86 21.65
N LEU A 240 22.17 -15.74 22.63
CA LEU A 240 21.15 -16.77 22.73
C LEU A 240 19.73 -16.15 22.73
N ILE A 241 19.51 -15.15 23.60
CA ILE A 241 18.20 -14.48 23.68
C ILE A 241 17.82 -13.80 22.35
N LYS A 242 18.79 -13.19 21.66
CA LYS A 242 18.57 -12.57 20.34
C LYS A 242 18.21 -13.58 19.24
N HIS A 243 18.65 -14.82 19.35
CA HIS A 243 18.35 -15.90 18.40
C HIS A 243 16.98 -16.55 18.64
N LEU A 244 16.31 -16.26 19.76
CA LEU A 244 14.95 -16.73 19.99
C LEU A 244 13.96 -15.99 19.10
N ASN A 245 12.86 -16.65 18.76
CA ASN A 245 11.83 -16.07 17.90
C ASN A 245 10.77 -15.31 18.72
N PRO A 246 10.68 -13.98 18.63
CA PRO A 246 9.66 -13.22 19.36
C PRO A 246 8.24 -13.41 18.81
N ASN A 247 8.10 -13.87 17.56
CA ASN A 247 6.80 -14.07 16.91
C ASN A 247 6.73 -15.47 16.28
N PRO A 248 6.41 -16.50 17.06
CA PRO A 248 6.44 -17.88 16.58
C PRO A 248 5.45 -18.14 15.44
N GLY A 249 4.32 -17.42 15.38
CA GLY A 249 3.33 -17.54 14.32
C GLY A 249 3.67 -16.85 12.99
N ALA A 250 4.66 -15.94 12.97
CA ALA A 250 4.92 -15.10 11.79
C ALA A 250 5.32 -15.90 10.53
N ASN A 251 5.81 -17.12 10.66
CA ASN A 251 6.22 -17.97 9.53
C ASN A 251 5.03 -18.70 8.87
N PHE A 252 3.88 -18.72 9.53
CA PHE A 252 2.68 -19.45 9.09
C PHE A 252 1.61 -18.55 8.46
N GLY A 253 1.85 -17.24 8.38
CA GLY A 253 0.91 -16.31 7.76
C GLY A 253 0.60 -16.75 6.34
N SER A 254 -0.69 -16.90 6.01
CA SER A 254 -1.12 -17.13 4.65
C SER A 254 -0.56 -16.00 3.77
N GLY A 255 -0.03 -16.36 2.60
CA GLY A 255 0.43 -15.36 1.63
C GLY A 255 -0.65 -14.32 1.26
N ALA A 256 -1.88 -14.52 1.70
CA ALA A 256 -3.00 -13.59 1.58
C ALA A 256 -2.92 -12.40 2.55
N ASP A 257 -2.45 -12.59 3.79
CA ASP A 257 -2.25 -11.48 4.74
C ASP A 257 -0.98 -10.68 4.47
N THR A 258 -0.03 -11.31 3.76
CA THR A 258 1.16 -10.65 3.21
C THR A 258 0.91 -10.10 1.80
N ILE A 259 -0.33 -10.06 1.32
CA ILE A 259 -0.65 -9.19 0.19
C ILE A 259 -0.38 -7.78 0.70
N SER A 260 0.90 -7.44 0.70
CA SER A 260 1.35 -6.07 0.82
C SER A 260 0.43 -5.27 -0.08
N GLN A 261 -0.24 -4.27 0.47
CA GLN A 261 -1.11 -3.39 -0.29
C GLN A 261 -0.35 -3.01 -1.55
N THR A 262 -0.71 -3.64 -2.66
CA THR A 262 -0.06 -3.37 -3.94
C THR A 262 -0.49 -1.97 -4.32
N ILE A 263 0.43 -1.03 -4.16
CA ILE A 263 0.19 0.37 -4.48
C ILE A 263 0.31 0.51 -6.00
N THR A 264 -0.81 0.76 -6.67
CA THR A 264 -0.81 1.13 -8.08
C THR A 264 -0.38 2.59 -8.21
N PRO A 265 0.71 2.89 -8.94
CA PRO A 265 1.14 4.27 -9.15
C PRO A 265 0.18 4.99 -10.11
N ASP A 266 -0.07 6.28 -9.86
CA ASP A 266 -0.89 7.12 -10.74
C ASP A 266 -0.07 7.74 -11.88
N PHE A 267 1.25 7.90 -11.68
CA PHE A 267 2.18 8.48 -12.65
C PHE A 267 3.36 7.57 -12.88
N VAL A 268 3.85 7.57 -14.11
CA VAL A 268 5.11 6.91 -14.49
C VAL A 268 6.07 8.00 -14.98
N VAL A 269 7.28 8.00 -14.44
CA VAL A 269 8.34 8.93 -14.83
C VAL A 269 9.52 8.13 -15.33
N GLU A 270 9.85 8.32 -16.61
CA GLU A 270 10.94 7.64 -17.30
C GLU A 270 12.02 8.63 -17.71
N ASN A 271 13.27 8.22 -17.62
CA ASN A 271 14.41 9.02 -18.05
C ASN A 271 14.99 8.42 -19.34
N MET A 272 14.63 9.00 -20.48
CA MET A 272 15.16 8.58 -21.77
C MET A 272 16.23 9.55 -22.26
N ASN A 273 17.48 9.11 -22.28
CA ASN A 273 18.63 9.89 -22.79
C ASN A 273 18.81 11.28 -22.11
N GLY A 274 18.42 11.41 -20.83
CA GLY A 274 18.51 12.67 -20.10
C GLY A 274 17.28 13.56 -20.20
N ASN A 275 16.28 13.19 -21.00
CA ASN A 275 14.97 13.81 -21.02
C ASN A 275 14.03 13.02 -20.11
N ILE A 276 13.31 13.72 -19.24
CA ILE A 276 12.37 13.10 -18.30
C ILE A 276 10.98 13.21 -18.90
N PHE A 277 10.35 12.06 -19.12
CA PHE A 277 8.99 11.95 -19.60
C PHE A 277 8.05 11.58 -18.46
N VAL A 278 6.91 12.26 -18.43
CA VAL A 278 5.86 12.03 -17.44
C VAL A 278 4.62 11.51 -18.15
N THR A 279 4.21 10.31 -17.81
CA THR A 279 2.96 9.71 -18.31
C THR A 279 2.02 9.43 -17.13
N LEU A 280 0.71 9.53 -17.43
CA LEU A 280 -0.32 9.14 -16.46
C LEU A 280 -0.59 7.66 -16.65
N ASN A 281 -0.65 6.91 -15.56
CA ASN A 281 -1.06 5.51 -15.61
C ASN A 281 -2.58 5.47 -15.78
N SER A 282 -3.04 5.38 -17.02
CA SER A 282 -4.46 5.33 -17.39
C SER A 282 -4.90 3.99 -17.95
N ASP A 283 -4.07 2.96 -17.81
CA ASP A 283 -4.30 1.64 -18.44
C ASP A 283 -5.66 1.01 -18.08
N ASN A 284 -6.22 1.37 -16.92
CA ASN A 284 -7.52 0.86 -16.46
C ASN A 284 -8.70 1.81 -16.74
N ILE A 285 -8.46 3.00 -17.28
CA ILE A 285 -9.53 3.99 -17.52
C ILE A 285 -9.94 3.91 -18.98
N PRO A 286 -11.15 3.38 -19.31
CA PRO A 286 -11.59 3.30 -20.68
C PRO A 286 -11.84 4.71 -21.25
N GLU A 287 -11.53 4.89 -22.51
CA GLU A 287 -11.91 6.11 -23.21
C GLU A 287 -13.43 6.15 -23.38
N LEU A 288 -14.03 7.29 -23.00
CA LEU A 288 -15.47 7.47 -23.02
C LEU A 288 -15.87 8.33 -24.19
N ARG A 289 -16.89 7.88 -24.92
CA ARG A 289 -17.56 8.65 -25.98
C ARG A 289 -19.05 8.79 -25.70
N ILE A 290 -19.68 9.73 -26.39
CA ILE A 290 -21.13 9.87 -26.36
C ILE A 290 -21.69 9.03 -27.49
N SER A 291 -22.72 8.21 -27.19
CA SER A 291 -23.38 7.36 -28.16
C SER A 291 -23.93 8.15 -29.34
N ASP A 292 -23.60 7.69 -30.53
CA ASP A 292 -24.06 8.30 -31.77
C ASP A 292 -25.58 8.20 -31.98
N ASP A 293 -26.20 7.15 -31.44
CA ASP A 293 -27.65 6.94 -31.46
C ASP A 293 -28.39 8.08 -30.77
N PHE A 294 -27.86 8.59 -29.65
CA PHE A 294 -28.46 9.74 -28.96
C PHE A 294 -28.30 11.03 -29.73
N TYR A 295 -27.22 11.22 -30.51
CA TYR A 295 -27.06 12.35 -31.40
C TYR A 295 -28.07 12.29 -32.56
N GLN A 296 -28.26 11.14 -33.17
CA GLN A 296 -29.24 10.94 -34.26
C GLN A 296 -30.67 11.20 -33.76
N MET A 297 -31.03 10.69 -32.57
CA MET A 297 -32.33 11.00 -31.95
C MET A 297 -32.55 12.51 -31.78
N VAL A 298 -31.54 13.25 -31.31
CA VAL A 298 -31.69 14.72 -31.19
C VAL A 298 -31.88 15.40 -32.55
N GLN A 299 -31.15 14.96 -33.58
CA GLN A 299 -31.30 15.49 -34.94
C GLN A 299 -32.68 15.20 -35.55
N GLU A 300 -33.17 13.97 -35.43
CA GLU A 300 -34.51 13.58 -35.92
C GLU A 300 -35.63 14.35 -35.20
N TYR A 301 -35.53 14.49 -33.87
CA TYR A 301 -36.55 15.23 -33.11
C TYR A 301 -36.42 16.74 -33.26
N SER A 302 -35.27 17.30 -33.61
CA SER A 302 -35.07 18.72 -33.85
C SER A 302 -35.57 19.14 -35.24
N GLY A 303 -35.48 18.24 -36.26
CA GLY A 303 -35.92 18.53 -37.65
C GLY A 303 -37.44 18.72 -37.79
N ASN A 304 -38.27 18.21 -36.89
CA ASN A 304 -39.74 18.26 -36.99
C ASN A 304 -40.40 19.29 -36.05
N VAL A 305 -39.98 20.55 -36.12
CA VAL A 305 -40.39 21.62 -35.18
C VAL A 305 -41.88 21.99 -35.26
N LYS A 306 -42.61 21.68 -36.35
CA LYS A 306 -43.97 22.20 -36.59
C LYS A 306 -45.12 21.38 -35.98
N ASN A 307 -44.89 20.14 -35.49
CA ASN A 307 -45.95 19.25 -34.94
C ASN A 307 -45.53 18.54 -33.65
N GLN A 308 -44.82 19.18 -32.74
CA GLN A 308 -44.39 18.54 -31.49
C GLN A 308 -45.50 18.50 -30.46
N THR A 309 -45.96 17.30 -30.11
CA THR A 309 -46.76 17.02 -28.90
C THR A 309 -45.95 17.35 -27.65
N LYS A 310 -46.60 17.65 -26.53
CA LYS A 310 -45.92 17.98 -25.24
C LYS A 310 -44.96 16.87 -24.82
N ASP A 311 -45.37 15.62 -24.99
CA ASP A 311 -44.58 14.42 -24.62
C ASP A 311 -43.25 14.34 -25.41
N LYS A 312 -43.27 14.73 -26.72
CA LYS A 312 -42.03 14.76 -27.52
C LYS A 312 -41.06 15.87 -27.10
N LYS A 313 -41.56 17.00 -26.60
CA LYS A 313 -40.71 18.08 -26.09
C LYS A 313 -40.05 17.68 -24.78
N GLU A 314 -40.78 17.00 -23.90
CA GLU A 314 -40.24 16.49 -22.62
C GLU A 314 -39.18 15.40 -22.86
N ALA A 315 -39.44 14.47 -23.81
CA ALA A 315 -38.46 13.46 -24.21
C ALA A 315 -37.17 14.07 -24.76
N LEU A 316 -37.31 15.08 -25.67
CA LEU A 316 -36.17 15.78 -26.25
C LEU A 316 -35.35 16.53 -25.17
N GLN A 317 -36.04 17.17 -24.23
CA GLN A 317 -35.39 17.86 -23.12
C GLN A 317 -34.62 16.86 -22.23
N PHE A 318 -35.20 15.70 -21.95
CA PHE A 318 -34.56 14.64 -21.21
C PHE A 318 -33.29 14.11 -21.89
N VAL A 319 -33.39 13.80 -23.20
CA VAL A 319 -32.22 13.32 -23.98
C VAL A 319 -31.11 14.36 -24.01
N LYS A 320 -31.45 15.65 -24.25
CA LYS A 320 -30.46 16.73 -24.17
C LYS A 320 -29.81 16.83 -22.83
N GLN A 321 -30.55 16.72 -21.73
CA GLN A 321 -30.02 16.76 -20.39
C GLN A 321 -29.04 15.60 -20.14
N LYS A 322 -29.33 14.40 -20.65
CA LYS A 322 -28.43 13.23 -20.53
C LYS A 322 -27.15 13.42 -21.35
N ILE A 323 -27.25 13.93 -22.58
CA ILE A 323 -26.08 14.27 -23.41
C ILE A 323 -25.21 15.35 -22.75
N ASP A 324 -25.83 16.41 -22.22
CA ASP A 324 -25.09 17.48 -21.53
C ASP A 324 -24.38 16.96 -20.26
N SER A 325 -25.02 16.05 -19.49
CA SER A 325 -24.42 15.39 -18.37
C SER A 325 -23.23 14.49 -18.78
N ALA A 326 -23.39 13.71 -19.87
CA ALA A 326 -22.34 12.87 -20.41
C ALA A 326 -21.13 13.70 -20.86
N ARG A 327 -21.39 14.78 -21.64
CA ARG A 327 -20.33 15.68 -22.07
C ARG A 327 -19.59 16.33 -20.92
N PHE A 328 -20.32 16.78 -19.93
CA PHE A 328 -19.72 17.37 -18.73
C PHE A 328 -18.86 16.36 -17.96
N PHE A 329 -19.29 15.11 -17.87
CA PHE A 329 -18.53 14.06 -17.21
C PHE A 329 -17.22 13.76 -17.93
N ILE A 330 -17.26 13.57 -19.26
CA ILE A 330 -16.07 13.37 -20.10
C ILE A 330 -15.10 14.56 -19.97
N GLU A 331 -15.61 15.79 -20.04
CA GLU A 331 -14.79 17.00 -19.92
C GLU A 331 -14.14 17.09 -18.52
N SER A 332 -14.87 16.69 -17.48
CA SER A 332 -14.35 16.65 -16.11
C SER A 332 -13.19 15.67 -15.96
N ILE A 333 -13.25 14.48 -16.60
CA ILE A 333 -12.15 13.50 -16.61
C ILE A 333 -10.95 14.07 -17.38
N LYS A 334 -11.16 14.65 -18.57
CA LYS A 334 -10.07 15.28 -19.34
C LYS A 334 -9.41 16.42 -18.56
N GLN A 335 -10.20 17.26 -17.91
CA GLN A 335 -9.66 18.34 -17.07
C GLN A 335 -8.88 17.80 -15.87
N ARG A 336 -9.36 16.73 -15.23
CA ARG A 336 -8.62 16.02 -14.17
C ARG A 336 -7.25 15.57 -14.67
N ASN A 337 -7.21 14.85 -15.79
CA ASN A 337 -5.98 14.29 -16.34
C ASN A 337 -4.99 15.41 -16.70
N ASN A 338 -5.44 16.47 -17.32
CA ASN A 338 -4.61 17.64 -17.62
C ASN A 338 -4.06 18.31 -16.36
N THR A 339 -4.88 18.47 -15.32
CA THR A 339 -4.45 19.05 -14.03
C THR A 339 -3.40 18.18 -13.37
N LEU A 340 -3.58 16.86 -13.37
CA LEU A 340 -2.62 15.90 -12.81
C LEU A 340 -1.29 15.95 -13.58
N LEU A 341 -1.30 15.89 -14.90
CA LEU A 341 -0.10 15.95 -15.74
C LEU A 341 0.67 17.26 -15.56
N GLN A 342 -0.02 18.41 -15.61
CA GLN A 342 0.61 19.73 -15.42
C GLN A 342 1.24 19.86 -14.02
N THR A 343 0.55 19.33 -12.99
CA THR A 343 1.09 19.33 -11.62
C THR A 343 2.35 18.46 -11.52
N MET A 344 2.31 17.25 -12.09
CA MET A 344 3.45 16.34 -12.05
C MET A 344 4.63 16.87 -12.87
N GLN A 345 4.38 17.40 -14.08
CA GLN A 345 5.42 18.00 -14.90
C GLN A 345 6.11 19.15 -14.17
N THR A 346 5.35 19.98 -13.45
CA THR A 346 5.89 21.07 -12.66
C THR A 346 6.75 20.55 -11.51
N ILE A 347 6.34 19.47 -10.83
CA ILE A 347 7.14 18.84 -9.77
C ILE A 347 8.45 18.30 -10.34
N VAL A 348 8.40 17.64 -11.50
CA VAL A 348 9.60 17.11 -12.19
C VAL A 348 10.55 18.24 -12.56
N ASP A 349 10.06 19.35 -13.10
CA ASP A 349 10.88 20.53 -13.43
C ASP A 349 11.60 21.12 -12.20
N PHE A 350 10.91 21.16 -11.05
CA PHE A 350 11.54 21.62 -9.80
C PHE A 350 12.58 20.63 -9.26
N GLN A 351 12.33 19.34 -9.40
CA GLN A 351 13.13 18.27 -8.82
C GLN A 351 13.96 17.51 -9.86
N GLU A 352 14.32 18.15 -10.98
CA GLU A 352 15.03 17.52 -12.10
C GLU A 352 16.27 16.74 -11.66
N LEU A 353 17.08 17.30 -10.74
CA LEU A 353 18.27 16.64 -10.22
C LEU A 353 17.94 15.32 -9.49
N TYR A 354 16.87 15.31 -8.73
CA TYR A 354 16.41 14.11 -8.05
C TYR A 354 15.99 13.02 -9.05
N PHE A 355 15.16 13.37 -10.03
CA PHE A 355 14.68 12.40 -11.05
C PHE A 355 15.79 11.90 -11.96
N ARG A 356 16.94 12.57 -12.03
CA ARG A 356 18.12 12.09 -12.76
C ARG A 356 19.03 11.20 -11.93
N THR A 357 19.14 11.42 -10.64
CA THR A 357 20.14 10.77 -9.77
C THR A 357 19.55 9.75 -8.79
N GLY A 358 18.27 9.88 -8.43
CA GLY A 358 17.61 9.06 -7.40
C GLY A 358 18.07 9.35 -5.97
N ASP A 359 18.88 10.40 -5.72
CA ASP A 359 19.43 10.68 -4.40
C ASP A 359 18.60 11.75 -3.69
N ASP A 360 18.10 11.41 -2.50
CA ASP A 360 17.35 12.32 -1.63
C ASP A 360 18.13 13.60 -1.23
N ARG A 361 19.45 13.59 -1.34
CA ARG A 361 20.28 14.76 -1.10
C ARG A 361 20.07 15.86 -2.14
N ASN A 362 19.69 15.48 -3.36
CA ASN A 362 19.48 16.41 -4.47
C ASN A 362 18.04 16.99 -4.49
N LEU A 363 17.22 16.66 -3.48
CA LEU A 363 15.88 17.22 -3.34
C LEU A 363 15.94 18.70 -2.96
N ARG A 364 15.47 19.56 -3.86
CA ARG A 364 15.27 20.98 -3.56
C ARG A 364 14.07 21.18 -2.65
N PRO A 365 14.15 22.10 -1.67
CA PRO A 365 12.98 22.43 -0.86
C PRO A 365 11.88 23.01 -1.75
N MET A 366 10.68 22.45 -1.68
CA MET A 366 9.54 22.83 -2.49
C MET A 366 8.28 22.85 -1.63
N ARG A 367 7.53 23.93 -1.68
CA ARG A 367 6.26 24.09 -0.98
C ARG A 367 5.10 23.91 -1.96
N LEU A 368 3.93 23.52 -1.45
CA LEU A 368 2.71 23.43 -2.25
C LEU A 368 2.38 24.75 -2.97
N LYS A 369 2.70 25.89 -2.33
CA LYS A 369 2.49 27.20 -2.90
C LYS A 369 3.34 27.46 -4.15
N ASP A 370 4.60 27.01 -4.15
CA ASP A 370 5.53 27.23 -5.26
C ASP A 370 5.04 26.52 -6.54
N VAL A 371 4.47 25.31 -6.38
CA VAL A 371 3.83 24.58 -7.48
C VAL A 371 2.51 25.24 -7.90
N ALA A 372 1.69 25.66 -6.94
CA ALA A 372 0.42 26.33 -7.18
C ALA A 372 0.61 27.62 -7.99
N ASP A 373 1.58 28.44 -7.63
CA ASP A 373 1.91 29.71 -8.32
C ASP A 373 2.43 29.46 -9.75
N LYS A 374 3.14 28.34 -10.02
CA LYS A 374 3.67 28.01 -11.34
C LYS A 374 2.61 27.42 -12.26
N VAL A 375 1.73 26.57 -11.74
CA VAL A 375 0.66 25.92 -12.51
C VAL A 375 -0.59 26.81 -12.65
N GLY A 376 -0.78 27.76 -11.74
CA GLY A 376 -1.94 28.65 -11.72
C GLY A 376 -3.19 28.06 -11.08
N PHE A 377 -3.03 27.01 -10.26
CA PHE A 377 -4.12 26.42 -9.48
C PHE A 377 -4.08 26.84 -8.03
N ASP A 378 -5.20 26.65 -7.32
CA ASP A 378 -5.26 26.90 -5.88
C ASP A 378 -4.41 25.88 -5.11
N ILE A 379 -3.81 26.33 -3.99
CA ILE A 379 -3.01 25.50 -3.09
C ILE A 379 -3.81 24.28 -2.59
N SER A 380 -5.13 24.45 -2.38
CA SER A 380 -6.02 23.36 -1.97
C SER A 380 -6.10 22.25 -3.02
N THR A 381 -6.10 22.60 -4.31
CA THR A 381 -6.10 21.64 -5.42
C THR A 381 -4.80 20.84 -5.46
N ILE A 382 -3.65 21.52 -5.39
CA ILE A 382 -2.34 20.86 -5.36
C ILE A 382 -2.20 19.96 -4.13
N SER A 383 -2.70 20.40 -2.97
CA SER A 383 -2.69 19.58 -1.75
C SER A 383 -3.49 18.28 -1.90
N ARG A 384 -4.66 18.34 -2.55
CA ARG A 384 -5.50 17.14 -2.81
C ARG A 384 -4.82 16.18 -3.78
N VAL A 385 -4.21 16.71 -4.85
CA VAL A 385 -3.43 15.90 -5.80
C VAL A 385 -2.25 15.24 -5.11
N SER A 386 -1.52 15.93 -4.23
CA SER A 386 -0.29 15.41 -3.62
C SER A 386 -0.49 14.41 -2.49
N ASN A 387 -1.65 14.40 -1.82
CA ASN A 387 -1.85 13.59 -0.61
C ASN A 387 -2.07 12.09 -0.87
N SER A 388 -2.72 11.72 -1.97
CA SER A 388 -3.16 10.35 -2.24
C SER A 388 -2.53 9.72 -3.48
N LYS A 389 -1.59 10.40 -4.14
CA LYS A 389 -1.04 9.99 -5.43
C LYS A 389 0.39 9.49 -5.30
N TYR A 390 0.73 8.49 -6.14
CA TYR A 390 2.03 7.86 -6.19
C TYR A 390 2.63 7.98 -7.58
N VAL A 391 3.95 8.09 -7.63
CA VAL A 391 4.73 8.11 -8.88
C VAL A 391 5.68 6.91 -8.90
N GLN A 392 5.69 6.23 -10.03
CA GLN A 392 6.68 5.20 -10.32
C GLN A 392 7.90 5.87 -10.97
N THR A 393 9.06 5.56 -10.42
CA THR A 393 10.37 6.00 -10.93
C THR A 393 11.25 4.78 -11.14
N GLU A 394 12.40 4.93 -11.79
CA GLU A 394 13.39 3.84 -11.95
C GLU A 394 13.84 3.24 -10.61
N TRP A 395 13.78 4.01 -9.52
CA TRP A 395 14.19 3.59 -8.17
C TRP A 395 13.06 3.02 -7.31
N GLY A 396 11.81 3.08 -7.79
CA GLY A 396 10.64 2.56 -7.07
C GLY A 396 9.43 3.47 -7.07
N VAL A 397 8.40 3.06 -6.33
CA VAL A 397 7.14 3.81 -6.18
C VAL A 397 7.24 4.76 -4.99
N ILE A 398 7.00 6.04 -5.23
CA ILE A 398 7.20 7.13 -4.26
C ILE A 398 5.91 7.95 -4.13
N PRO A 399 5.42 8.27 -2.93
CA PRO A 399 4.27 9.15 -2.78
C PRO A 399 4.64 10.59 -3.18
N LEU A 400 3.75 11.32 -3.87
CA LEU A 400 3.99 12.71 -4.28
C LEU A 400 4.32 13.63 -3.09
N LYS A 401 3.75 13.34 -1.92
CA LYS A 401 4.07 14.06 -0.68
C LYS A 401 5.58 14.05 -0.34
N HIS A 402 6.32 13.07 -0.86
CA HIS A 402 7.76 12.97 -0.66
C HIS A 402 8.52 14.18 -1.19
N PHE A 403 8.09 14.79 -2.29
CA PHE A 403 8.76 15.93 -2.93
C PHE A 403 8.54 17.26 -2.21
N PHE A 404 7.53 17.34 -1.35
CA PHE A 404 7.22 18.53 -0.59
C PHE A 404 7.94 18.49 0.76
N SER A 405 8.84 19.44 0.98
CA SER A 405 9.62 19.54 2.21
C SER A 405 9.70 20.99 2.69
N GLU A 406 9.77 21.15 4.00
CA GLU A 406 10.04 22.46 4.59
C GLU A 406 11.48 22.87 4.30
N SER A 407 11.68 24.15 3.90
CA SER A 407 12.98 24.73 3.73
C SER A 407 13.58 25.13 5.08
N MET A 408 14.85 24.82 5.27
CA MET A 408 15.69 25.34 6.35
C MET A 408 16.82 26.17 5.78
N THR A 409 17.12 27.32 6.40
CA THR A 409 18.24 28.18 5.98
C THR A 409 19.50 27.78 6.70
N THR A 410 20.57 27.57 5.94
CA THR A 410 21.96 27.40 6.45
C THR A 410 22.57 28.68 6.94
N THR A 411 23.79 28.58 7.53
CA THR A 411 24.62 29.74 7.87
C THR A 411 24.95 30.60 6.66
N ASP A 412 25.07 29.99 5.49
CA ASP A 412 25.46 30.63 4.23
C ASP A 412 24.27 31.20 3.44
N GLY A 413 23.05 31.07 3.99
CA GLY A 413 21.82 31.58 3.38
C GLY A 413 21.19 30.67 2.33
N GLU A 414 21.73 29.49 2.13
CA GLU A 414 21.13 28.49 1.23
C GLU A 414 19.90 27.80 1.87
N GLU A 415 18.86 27.61 1.08
CA GLU A 415 17.69 26.85 1.52
C GLU A 415 17.91 25.35 1.28
N ILE A 416 17.86 24.57 2.35
CA ILE A 416 18.08 23.12 2.33
C ILE A 416 16.84 22.38 2.78
N SER A 417 16.63 21.20 2.19
CA SER A 417 15.52 20.31 2.53
C SER A 417 15.73 19.65 3.90
N SER A 418 14.68 19.58 4.70
CA SER A 418 14.69 18.80 5.96
C SER A 418 15.03 17.33 5.76
N LYS A 419 14.89 16.79 4.54
CA LYS A 419 15.22 15.41 4.19
C LYS A 419 16.72 15.18 4.08
N GLU A 420 17.44 16.10 3.49
CA GLU A 420 18.90 16.06 3.43
C GLU A 420 19.50 15.92 4.84
N ILE A 421 18.97 16.70 5.79
CA ILE A 421 19.40 16.63 7.18
C ILE A 421 19.11 15.24 7.78
N LYS A 422 17.93 14.67 7.50
CA LYS A 422 17.56 13.32 7.95
C LYS A 422 18.47 12.24 7.36
N THR A 423 18.84 12.36 6.09
CA THR A 423 19.77 11.45 5.42
C THR A 423 21.15 11.52 6.06
N ILE A 424 21.67 12.74 6.32
CA ILE A 424 22.95 12.92 7.02
C ILE A 424 22.91 12.32 8.44
N ILE A 425 21.81 12.52 9.18
CA ILE A 425 21.65 11.90 10.50
C ILE A 425 21.68 10.38 10.39
N LYS A 426 20.94 9.79 9.44
CA LYS A 426 20.90 8.34 9.21
C LYS A 426 22.28 7.77 8.88
N GLU A 427 23.03 8.43 8.01
CA GLU A 427 24.40 8.05 7.63
C GLU A 427 25.35 8.15 8.82
N THR A 428 25.35 9.30 9.51
CA THR A 428 26.22 9.50 10.67
C THR A 428 25.98 8.45 11.77
N ILE A 429 24.72 8.03 11.93
CA ILE A 429 24.36 6.96 12.89
C ILE A 429 24.74 5.57 12.35
N SER A 430 24.64 5.32 11.03
CA SER A 430 25.04 4.03 10.46
C SER A 430 26.55 3.80 10.55
N ASP A 431 27.32 4.88 10.46
CA ASP A 431 28.79 4.85 10.56
C ASP A 431 29.31 4.89 12.01
N GLU A 432 28.40 4.99 13.03
CA GLU A 432 28.81 5.07 14.43
C GLU A 432 29.38 3.75 14.96
N SER A 433 30.29 3.87 15.93
CA SER A 433 30.74 2.71 16.69
C SER A 433 29.64 2.23 17.65
N LYS A 434 29.19 0.98 17.51
CA LYS A 434 28.16 0.37 18.36
C LYS A 434 28.52 0.29 19.84
N LYS A 435 29.83 0.35 20.18
CA LYS A 435 30.32 0.39 21.56
C LYS A 435 30.16 1.75 22.23
N SER A 436 30.28 2.85 21.43
CA SER A 436 30.13 4.23 21.90
C SER A 436 29.21 5.00 20.97
N PRO A 437 27.88 4.82 21.03
CA PRO A 437 26.95 5.48 20.12
C PRO A 437 26.91 6.99 20.35
N ILE A 438 26.74 7.72 19.24
CA ILE A 438 26.76 9.18 19.19
C ILE A 438 25.50 9.73 19.88
N THR A 439 25.65 10.70 20.77
CA THR A 439 24.54 11.35 21.46
C THR A 439 23.87 12.40 20.58
N ASP A 440 22.62 12.81 20.91
CA ASP A 440 21.93 13.87 20.18
C ASP A 440 22.67 15.24 20.29
N ASP A 441 23.47 15.45 21.34
CA ASP A 441 24.32 16.64 21.51
C ASP A 441 25.47 16.64 20.52
N THR A 442 26.19 15.52 20.42
CA THR A 442 27.31 15.37 19.48
C THR A 442 26.83 15.37 18.03
N LEU A 443 25.66 14.81 17.72
CA LEU A 443 25.02 14.93 16.39
C LEU A 443 24.73 16.40 16.06
N THR A 444 24.26 17.17 17.03
CA THR A 444 24.01 18.61 16.85
C THR A 444 25.30 19.36 16.53
N GLU A 445 26.40 19.03 17.21
CA GLU A 445 27.72 19.64 16.95
C GLU A 445 28.23 19.30 15.54
N ILE A 446 28.11 18.03 15.13
CA ILE A 446 28.52 17.58 13.78
C ILE A 446 27.72 18.30 12.70
N LEU A 447 26.40 18.43 12.88
CA LEU A 447 25.53 19.15 11.95
C LEU A 447 25.86 20.66 11.90
N ASN A 448 26.14 21.29 13.06
CA ASN A 448 26.53 22.68 13.11
C ASN A 448 27.90 22.92 12.45
N GLN A 449 28.86 21.98 12.57
CA GLN A 449 30.14 22.05 11.86
C GLN A 449 29.99 21.94 10.34
N LYS A 450 28.98 21.21 9.87
CA LYS A 450 28.61 21.10 8.44
C LYS A 450 27.80 22.31 7.95
N GLY A 451 27.53 23.32 8.79
CA GLY A 451 26.83 24.55 8.41
C GLY A 451 25.32 24.56 8.69
N TYR A 452 24.76 23.53 9.28
CA TYR A 452 23.34 23.45 9.57
C TYR A 452 23.01 23.99 10.96
N LYS A 453 22.28 25.10 11.06
CA LYS A 453 21.84 25.67 12.35
C LYS A 453 20.66 24.93 12.92
N ILE A 454 20.90 23.84 13.64
CA ILE A 454 19.85 22.99 14.16
C ILE A 454 19.97 22.87 15.68
N ALA A 455 18.84 22.98 16.37
CA ALA A 455 18.79 22.79 17.81
C ALA A 455 18.71 21.28 18.13
N ARG A 456 19.26 20.86 19.28
CA ARG A 456 19.21 19.48 19.80
C ARG A 456 17.79 18.88 19.78
N ARG A 457 16.77 19.67 20.13
CA ARG A 457 15.37 19.19 20.12
C ARG A 457 14.89 18.81 18.72
N THR A 458 15.35 19.54 17.70
CA THR A 458 15.01 19.25 16.30
C THR A 458 15.74 18.00 15.81
N VAL A 459 16.99 17.79 16.21
CA VAL A 459 17.76 16.56 15.92
C VAL A 459 17.07 15.36 16.56
N ALA A 460 16.65 15.45 17.83
CA ALA A 460 15.91 14.41 18.51
C ALA A 460 14.57 14.08 17.78
N LYS A 461 13.81 15.11 17.36
CA LYS A 461 12.59 14.95 16.57
C LYS A 461 12.85 14.22 15.24
N TYR A 462 13.90 14.59 14.53
CA TYR A 462 14.24 13.95 13.24
C TYR A 462 14.70 12.50 13.44
N ARG A 463 15.50 12.22 14.48
CA ARG A 463 15.89 10.86 14.84
C ARG A 463 14.65 9.99 15.15
N GLU A 464 13.70 10.52 15.92
CA GLU A 464 12.44 9.82 16.22
C GLU A 464 11.59 9.57 14.98
N GLN A 465 11.50 10.54 14.06
CA GLN A 465 10.82 10.37 12.77
C GLN A 465 11.47 9.30 11.86
N LEU A 466 12.77 9.07 12.04
CA LEU A 466 13.51 7.99 11.38
C LEU A 466 13.39 6.64 12.11
N ASN A 467 12.61 6.57 13.21
CA ASN A 467 12.50 5.38 14.08
C ASN A 467 13.84 4.91 14.64
N ILE A 468 14.81 5.80 14.81
CA ILE A 468 16.11 5.47 15.36
C ILE A 468 16.07 5.68 16.88
N PRO A 469 16.38 4.65 17.70
CA PRO A 469 16.34 4.76 19.15
C PRO A 469 17.44 5.69 19.69
N VAL A 470 17.29 6.13 20.94
CA VAL A 470 18.28 6.96 21.64
C VAL A 470 19.64 6.25 21.77
N ALA A 471 20.73 7.01 21.86
CA ALA A 471 22.10 6.48 21.93
C ALA A 471 22.27 5.33 22.93
N ARG A 472 21.65 5.44 24.12
CA ARG A 472 21.69 4.40 25.15
C ARG A 472 21.13 3.05 24.68
N LEU A 473 20.06 3.06 23.86
CA LEU A 473 19.43 1.84 23.32
C LEU A 473 20.14 1.29 22.09
N ARG A 474 21.04 2.07 21.47
CA ARG A 474 21.88 1.61 20.35
C ARG A 474 23.18 0.95 20.80
N LYS A 475 23.56 1.13 22.09
CA LYS A 475 24.79 0.52 22.64
C LYS A 475 24.69 -1.01 22.55
N GLU A 476 25.71 -1.63 21.97
CA GLU A 476 25.93 -3.08 21.95
C GLU A 476 27.11 -3.44 22.84
N LEU A 477 27.14 -4.69 23.30
CA LEU A 477 28.19 -5.22 24.18
C LEU A 477 29.55 -5.33 23.48
#